data_86832c6e704b66e2cc3253b3c7a95abd
#
_entry.id   86832c6e704b66e2cc3253b3c7a95abd
#
_cell.length_a   1.000
_cell.length_b   1.000
_cell.length_c   1.000
_cell.angle_alpha   90.00
_cell.angle_beta   90.00
_cell.angle_gamma   90.00
#
_symmetry.space_group_name_H-M   'P 1'
#
loop_
_entity.id
_entity.type
_entity.pdbx_description
1 polymer ?
#
loop_
_entity_poly.entity_id
_entity_poly.type
_entity_poly.pdbx_seq_one_letter_code
_entity_poly.pdbx_strand_id
1 'polypeptide(L)'
;MSICNRPIILIHGLWNTSAIFNNLLNRLDYYDVEYYAPTLDHYFGRISIIDLAESLDGLIIKKYGNEREIDILGFSMGGIIARYWINKFNGYLKTKRFISIGSPHRGTLTAQFIPKSFFKGISQMKISSSLLKELSEYDYLLKKIDCISFYTKWDLMVFPGWRAILPIGKKYNLNIYKHKNLVRDSNAVDAIVNSIIT
;
A
#
# COMPACT_ATOMS: atom_id res chain seq x y z
N MET A 1 -3.89 -24.77 -11.84
CA MET A 1 -3.32 -23.42 -11.57
C MET A 1 -2.68 -23.47 -10.21
N SER A 2 -1.42 -23.12 -10.09
CA SER A 2 -0.74 -23.07 -8.77
C SER A 2 -1.31 -21.86 -8.03
N ILE A 3 -2.18 -22.09 -7.07
CA ILE A 3 -2.68 -21.05 -6.16
C ILE A 3 -1.46 -20.46 -5.45
N CYS A 4 -1.37 -19.15 -5.39
CA CYS A 4 -0.27 -18.44 -4.73
C CYS A 4 -0.17 -18.89 -3.26
N ASN A 5 0.83 -19.69 -2.92
CA ASN A 5 0.99 -20.29 -1.58
C ASN A 5 1.65 -19.32 -0.58
N ARG A 6 1.67 -18.02 -0.89
CA ARG A 6 2.22 -16.98 -0.03
C ARG A 6 1.09 -16.14 0.57
N PRO A 7 1.16 -15.86 1.88
CA PRO A 7 0.19 -14.97 2.50
C PRO A 7 0.33 -13.55 1.95
N ILE A 8 -0.80 -12.85 1.81
CA ILE A 8 -0.81 -11.45 1.44
C ILE A 8 -1.11 -10.56 2.65
N ILE A 9 -0.28 -9.55 2.87
CA ILE A 9 -0.45 -8.56 3.95
C ILE A 9 -1.15 -7.33 3.36
N LEU A 10 -2.30 -6.94 3.93
CA LEU A 10 -3.08 -5.79 3.46
C LEU A 10 -2.98 -4.62 4.44
N ILE A 11 -2.48 -3.48 3.97
CA ILE A 11 -2.24 -2.29 4.78
C ILE A 11 -3.19 -1.18 4.35
N HIS A 12 -4.07 -0.79 5.27
CA HIS A 12 -5.09 0.23 5.02
C HIS A 12 -4.51 1.66 4.97
N GLY A 13 -5.32 2.57 4.45
CA GLY A 13 -4.97 3.99 4.35
C GLY A 13 -5.41 4.82 5.55
N LEU A 14 -5.16 6.12 5.44
CA LEU A 14 -5.58 7.13 6.41
C LEU A 14 -7.10 7.11 6.60
N TRP A 15 -7.57 7.29 7.83
CA TRP A 15 -8.99 7.28 8.23
C TRP A 15 -9.73 5.97 7.94
N ASN A 16 -9.00 4.88 7.83
CA ASN A 16 -9.56 3.55 7.62
C ASN A 16 -9.01 2.58 8.68
N THR A 17 -9.63 1.41 8.72
CA THR A 17 -9.16 0.21 9.40
C THR A 17 -9.07 -0.92 8.38
N SER A 18 -8.69 -2.12 8.80
CA SER A 18 -8.72 -3.32 7.93
C SER A 18 -10.08 -3.57 7.27
N ALA A 19 -11.19 -3.11 7.86
CA ALA A 19 -12.54 -3.24 7.32
C ALA A 19 -12.73 -2.59 5.93
N ILE A 20 -11.83 -1.68 5.51
CA ILE A 20 -11.86 -1.13 4.15
C ILE A 20 -11.72 -2.21 3.08
N PHE A 21 -11.10 -3.33 3.41
CA PHE A 21 -10.81 -4.44 2.51
C PHE A 21 -11.89 -5.54 2.49
N ASN A 22 -13.01 -5.41 3.21
CA ASN A 22 -14.00 -6.52 3.34
C ASN A 22 -14.38 -7.15 2.00
N ASN A 23 -14.63 -6.34 0.94
CA ASN A 23 -14.98 -6.88 -0.37
C ASN A 23 -13.82 -7.68 -0.99
N LEU A 24 -12.60 -7.20 -0.79
CA LEU A 24 -11.39 -7.88 -1.26
C LEU A 24 -11.12 -9.16 -0.47
N LEU A 25 -11.29 -9.13 0.87
CA LEU A 25 -11.09 -10.29 1.73
C LEU A 25 -12.09 -11.40 1.38
N ASN A 26 -13.38 -11.08 1.19
CA ASN A 26 -14.39 -12.06 0.75
C ASN A 26 -14.02 -12.74 -0.58
N ARG A 27 -13.35 -12.03 -1.49
CA ARG A 27 -12.86 -12.60 -2.75
C ARG A 27 -11.63 -13.47 -2.54
N LEU A 28 -10.70 -13.06 -1.66
CA LEU A 28 -9.54 -13.88 -1.30
C LEU A 28 -9.95 -15.17 -0.62
N ASP A 29 -10.96 -15.13 0.29
CA ASP A 29 -11.57 -16.32 0.90
C ASP A 29 -12.13 -17.27 -0.14
N TYR A 30 -12.83 -16.77 -1.18
CA TYR A 30 -13.35 -17.59 -2.27
C TYR A 30 -12.26 -18.37 -3.02
N TYR A 31 -11.05 -17.80 -3.11
CA TYR A 31 -9.89 -18.43 -3.77
C TYR A 31 -8.93 -19.12 -2.80
N ASP A 32 -9.29 -19.27 -1.53
CA ASP A 32 -8.46 -19.88 -0.46
C ASP A 32 -7.06 -19.26 -0.37
N VAL A 33 -6.98 -17.93 -0.50
CA VAL A 33 -5.72 -17.17 -0.38
C VAL A 33 -5.51 -16.76 1.07
N GLU A 34 -4.41 -17.21 1.68
CA GLU A 34 -4.02 -16.78 3.03
C GLU A 34 -3.75 -15.27 3.08
N TYR A 35 -4.35 -14.56 4.03
CA TYR A 35 -4.12 -13.14 4.21
C TYR A 35 -3.98 -12.70 5.67
N TYR A 36 -3.41 -11.50 5.83
CA TYR A 36 -3.35 -10.80 7.10
C TYR A 36 -3.61 -9.31 6.88
N ALA A 37 -4.66 -8.77 7.47
CA ALA A 37 -5.03 -7.37 7.36
C ALA A 37 -5.00 -6.70 8.75
N PRO A 38 -3.82 -6.30 9.26
CA PRO A 38 -3.73 -5.61 10.55
C PRO A 38 -4.36 -4.22 10.47
N THR A 39 -4.93 -3.77 11.59
CA THR A 39 -5.26 -2.36 11.78
C THR A 39 -4.05 -1.66 12.41
N LEU A 40 -3.54 -0.64 11.72
CA LEU A 40 -2.48 0.22 12.21
C LEU A 40 -3.08 1.52 12.79
N ASP A 41 -2.79 1.81 14.04
CA ASP A 41 -3.32 2.98 14.74
C ASP A 41 -2.57 4.25 14.32
N HIS A 42 -3.05 4.89 13.27
CA HIS A 42 -2.45 6.11 12.70
C HIS A 42 -2.92 7.42 13.40
N TYR A 43 -3.85 7.34 14.35
CA TYR A 43 -4.38 8.49 15.11
C TYR A 43 -4.68 9.70 14.21
N PHE A 44 -5.54 9.51 13.20
CA PHE A 44 -5.91 10.54 12.20
C PHE A 44 -4.72 11.12 11.41
N GLY A 45 -3.63 10.37 11.28
CA GLY A 45 -2.42 10.80 10.58
C GLY A 45 -1.41 11.57 11.45
N ARG A 46 -1.57 11.50 12.76
CA ARG A 46 -0.59 12.07 13.71
C ARG A 46 0.66 11.23 13.81
N ILE A 47 0.51 9.90 13.76
CA ILE A 47 1.64 8.96 13.77
C ILE A 47 2.38 9.04 12.45
N SER A 48 3.71 8.98 12.51
CA SER A 48 4.54 9.03 11.31
C SER A 48 4.44 7.72 10.52
N ILE A 49 4.68 7.79 9.21
CA ILE A 49 4.77 6.61 8.34
C ILE A 49 5.91 5.70 8.79
N ILE A 50 6.98 6.26 9.36
CA ILE A 50 8.12 5.53 9.90
C ILE A 50 7.68 4.65 11.07
N ASP A 51 7.02 5.23 12.07
CA ASP A 51 6.55 4.51 13.27
C ASP A 51 5.50 3.44 12.90
N LEU A 52 4.65 3.74 11.90
CA LEU A 52 3.67 2.76 11.39
C LEU A 52 4.34 1.60 10.66
N ALA A 53 5.44 1.85 9.95
CA ALA A 53 6.21 0.80 9.29
C ALA A 53 6.97 -0.09 10.29
N GLU A 54 7.47 0.50 11.38
CA GLU A 54 8.07 -0.25 12.49
C GLU A 54 7.02 -1.14 13.18
N SER A 55 5.83 -0.58 13.46
CA SER A 55 4.71 -1.36 14.01
C SER A 55 4.31 -2.51 13.08
N LEU A 56 4.28 -2.26 11.77
CA LEU A 56 4.00 -3.29 10.77
C LEU A 56 5.05 -4.40 10.79
N ASP A 57 6.34 -4.05 10.91
CA ASP A 57 7.43 -5.02 11.00
C ASP A 57 7.23 -5.99 12.16
N GLY A 58 6.99 -5.44 13.37
CA GLY A 58 6.71 -6.25 14.55
C GLY A 58 5.49 -7.19 14.37
N LEU A 59 4.42 -6.72 13.71
CA LEU A 59 3.24 -7.53 13.43
C LEU A 59 3.52 -8.66 12.43
N ILE A 60 4.28 -8.39 11.38
CA ILE A 60 4.67 -9.40 10.38
C ILE A 60 5.57 -10.45 11.01
N ILE A 61 6.60 -10.03 11.77
CA ILE A 61 7.52 -10.95 12.45
C ILE A 61 6.75 -11.84 13.45
N LYS A 62 5.86 -11.25 14.24
CA LYS A 62 5.04 -11.99 15.20
C LYS A 62 4.18 -13.07 14.54
N LYS A 63 3.61 -12.78 13.35
CA LYS A 63 2.67 -13.69 12.69
C LYS A 63 3.36 -14.71 11.79
N TYR A 64 4.42 -14.32 11.09
CA TYR A 64 5.03 -15.13 10.02
C TYR A 64 6.52 -15.42 10.22
N GLY A 65 7.15 -14.83 11.23
CA GLY A 65 8.60 -14.91 11.41
C GLY A 65 9.37 -14.08 10.39
N ASN A 66 10.69 -14.32 10.34
CA ASN A 66 11.59 -13.54 9.48
C ASN A 66 11.75 -14.12 8.08
N GLU A 67 11.54 -15.42 7.90
CA GLU A 67 11.90 -16.15 6.68
C GLU A 67 10.74 -16.36 5.70
N ARG A 68 9.49 -16.23 6.17
CA ARG A 68 8.31 -16.49 5.33
C ARG A 68 8.23 -15.49 4.18
N GLU A 69 8.19 -16.00 2.96
CA GLU A 69 7.90 -15.19 1.78
C GLU A 69 6.43 -14.71 1.81
N ILE A 70 6.23 -13.45 1.47
CA ILE A 70 4.92 -12.79 1.50
C ILE A 70 4.68 -11.96 0.24
N ASP A 71 3.41 -11.72 -0.05
CA ASP A 71 2.96 -10.65 -0.92
C ASP A 71 2.43 -9.49 -0.03
N ILE A 72 2.54 -8.26 -0.47
CA ILE A 72 2.11 -7.09 0.29
C ILE A 72 1.22 -6.19 -0.58
N LEU A 73 0.10 -5.74 -0.01
CA LEU A 73 -0.84 -4.82 -0.66
C LEU A 73 -1.02 -3.60 0.23
N GLY A 74 -0.81 -2.42 -0.33
CA GLY A 74 -1.02 -1.17 0.38
C GLY A 74 -2.02 -0.26 -0.32
N PHE A 75 -3.04 0.17 0.42
CA PHE A 75 -4.03 1.14 -0.05
C PHE A 75 -3.71 2.54 0.49
N SER A 76 -3.68 3.55 -0.40
CA SER A 76 -3.49 4.95 0.00
C SER A 76 -2.21 5.15 0.81
N MET A 77 -2.26 5.72 2.01
CA MET A 77 -1.12 5.82 2.93
C MET A 77 -0.47 4.46 3.20
N GLY A 78 -1.26 3.39 3.22
CA GLY A 78 -0.76 2.03 3.44
C GLY A 78 0.28 1.57 2.42
N GLY A 79 0.20 2.03 1.17
CA GLY A 79 1.23 1.74 0.17
C GLY A 79 2.55 2.48 0.41
N ILE A 80 2.52 3.66 1.04
CA ILE A 80 3.75 4.35 1.44
C ILE A 80 4.37 3.65 2.66
N ILE A 81 3.54 3.20 3.63
CA ILE A 81 3.99 2.41 4.77
C ILE A 81 4.67 1.11 4.28
N ALA A 82 4.01 0.39 3.36
CA ALA A 82 4.57 -0.82 2.74
C ALA A 82 5.91 -0.55 2.06
N ARG A 83 5.99 0.49 1.21
CA ARG A 83 7.23 0.85 0.50
C ARG A 83 8.35 1.22 1.47
N TYR A 84 8.03 1.95 2.56
CA TYR A 84 9.01 2.28 3.58
C TYR A 84 9.52 1.01 4.28
N TRP A 85 8.61 0.13 4.69
CA TRP A 85 8.95 -1.15 5.29
C TRP A 85 9.81 -2.03 4.36
N ILE A 86 9.44 -2.15 3.09
CA ILE A 86 10.22 -2.89 2.07
C ILE A 86 11.65 -2.37 2.00
N ASN A 87 11.83 -1.04 2.00
CA ASN A 87 13.12 -0.41 1.78
C ASN A 87 14.01 -0.36 3.03
N LYS A 88 13.42 -0.19 4.21
CA LYS A 88 14.15 0.13 5.44
C LYS A 88 14.23 -1.01 6.47
N PHE A 89 13.30 -1.95 6.41
CA PHE A 89 13.25 -3.12 7.30
C PHE A 89 13.67 -4.42 6.59
N ASN A 90 14.43 -4.30 5.51
CA ASN A 90 14.83 -5.44 4.68
C ASN A 90 13.64 -6.27 4.15
N GLY A 91 12.46 -5.68 4.09
CA GLY A 91 11.25 -6.33 3.60
C GLY A 91 11.38 -6.84 2.16
N TYR A 92 12.27 -6.23 1.35
CA TYR A 92 12.56 -6.66 -0.01
C TYR A 92 13.14 -8.07 -0.11
N LEU A 93 13.70 -8.62 0.97
CA LEU A 93 14.25 -9.97 0.99
C LEU A 93 13.15 -11.03 0.95
N LYS A 94 12.02 -10.76 1.60
CA LYS A 94 10.89 -11.70 1.72
C LYS A 94 9.65 -11.30 0.93
N THR A 95 9.56 -10.07 0.41
CA THR A 95 8.44 -9.65 -0.43
C THR A 95 8.64 -10.10 -1.87
N LYS A 96 7.70 -10.88 -2.41
CA LYS A 96 7.73 -11.31 -3.81
C LYS A 96 6.90 -10.41 -4.71
N ARG A 97 5.77 -9.90 -4.20
CA ARG A 97 4.87 -9.01 -4.92
C ARG A 97 4.47 -7.82 -4.05
N PHE A 98 4.50 -6.63 -4.64
CA PHE A 98 4.01 -5.40 -4.01
C PHE A 98 2.91 -4.77 -4.85
N ILE A 99 1.68 -4.82 -4.36
CA ILE A 99 0.51 -4.21 -4.97
C ILE A 99 0.21 -2.89 -4.26
N SER A 100 0.28 -1.81 -4.99
CA SER A 100 0.00 -0.46 -4.50
C SER A 100 -1.29 0.07 -5.12
N ILE A 101 -2.23 0.51 -4.29
CA ILE A 101 -3.55 0.96 -4.74
C ILE A 101 -3.75 2.41 -4.29
N GLY A 102 -3.81 3.35 -5.24
CA GLY A 102 -4.06 4.75 -4.97
C GLY A 102 -3.11 5.39 -3.95
N SER A 103 -1.85 4.99 -3.91
CA SER A 103 -0.89 5.43 -2.89
C SER A 103 -0.02 6.57 -3.41
N PRO A 104 0.11 7.70 -2.69
CA PRO A 104 0.78 8.90 -3.20
C PRO A 104 2.31 8.78 -3.20
N HIS A 105 2.87 7.87 -4.02
CA HIS A 105 4.32 7.61 -4.10
C HIS A 105 5.17 8.80 -4.52
N ARG A 106 4.54 9.78 -5.19
CA ARG A 106 5.17 11.06 -5.57
C ARG A 106 4.57 12.25 -4.81
N GLY A 107 3.89 11.96 -3.68
CA GLY A 107 3.16 12.94 -2.89
C GLY A 107 1.83 13.34 -3.53
N THR A 108 1.02 14.09 -2.81
CA THR A 108 -0.26 14.61 -3.29
C THR A 108 -0.44 16.08 -2.97
N LEU A 109 -1.10 16.82 -3.88
CA LEU A 109 -1.42 18.24 -3.66
C LEU A 109 -2.38 18.42 -2.48
N THR A 110 -3.29 17.48 -2.25
CA THR A 110 -4.26 17.56 -1.15
C THR A 110 -3.60 17.59 0.23
N ALA A 111 -2.42 16.95 0.40
CA ALA A 111 -1.68 16.99 1.64
C ALA A 111 -0.98 18.36 1.88
N GLN A 112 -0.78 19.19 0.85
CA GLN A 112 0.00 20.43 0.98
C GLN A 112 -0.61 21.43 1.98
N PHE A 113 -1.93 21.45 2.08
CA PHE A 113 -2.68 22.40 2.93
C PHE A 113 -2.75 21.98 4.40
N ILE A 114 -2.28 20.78 4.76
CA ILE A 114 -2.34 20.27 6.13
C ILE A 114 -1.10 20.73 6.93
N PRO A 115 -1.26 21.28 8.15
CA PRO A 115 -0.14 21.71 8.99
C PRO A 115 0.80 20.55 9.35
N LYS A 116 2.13 20.78 9.21
CA LYS A 116 3.14 19.75 9.48
C LYS A 116 3.23 19.37 10.96
N SER A 117 2.98 20.33 11.84
CA SER A 117 3.19 20.18 13.30
C SER A 117 2.28 19.14 13.96
N PHE A 118 1.05 18.98 13.45
CA PHE A 118 0.03 18.12 14.10
C PHE A 118 -0.18 16.77 13.40
N PHE A 119 0.18 16.66 12.14
CA PHE A 119 -0.14 15.49 11.30
C PHE A 119 1.11 14.98 10.57
N LYS A 120 2.02 14.35 11.32
CA LYS A 120 3.30 13.85 10.80
C LYS A 120 3.12 12.92 9.59
N GLY A 121 2.24 11.92 9.69
CA GLY A 121 1.98 10.97 8.61
C GLY A 121 1.43 11.64 7.34
N ILE A 122 0.51 12.62 7.49
CA ILE A 122 0.00 13.37 6.34
C ILE A 122 1.09 14.25 5.74
N SER A 123 1.90 14.89 6.57
CA SER A 123 2.98 15.76 6.10
C SER A 123 4.06 14.99 5.31
N GLN A 124 4.24 13.72 5.63
CA GLN A 124 5.16 12.83 4.90
C GLN A 124 4.63 12.42 3.51
N MET A 125 3.33 12.61 3.24
CA MET A 125 2.73 12.43 1.91
C MET A 125 2.70 13.71 1.05
N LYS A 126 3.26 14.83 1.55
CA LYS A 126 3.41 16.05 0.75
C LYS A 126 4.37 15.84 -0.42
N ILE A 127 4.15 16.60 -1.49
CA ILE A 127 5.07 16.63 -2.61
C ILE A 127 6.45 17.07 -2.10
N SER A 128 7.48 16.35 -2.52
CA SER A 128 8.88 16.61 -2.13
C SER A 128 9.16 16.54 -0.63
N SER A 129 8.34 15.82 0.14
CA SER A 129 8.67 15.51 1.54
C SER A 129 10.02 14.77 1.63
N SER A 130 10.72 14.95 2.74
CA SER A 130 11.99 14.24 2.99
C SER A 130 11.85 12.72 2.88
N LEU A 131 10.76 12.18 3.45
CA LEU A 131 10.46 10.75 3.39
C LEU A 131 10.31 10.25 1.95
N LEU A 132 9.57 10.95 1.09
CA LEU A 132 9.38 10.51 -0.30
C LEU A 132 10.65 10.65 -1.14
N LYS A 133 11.49 11.66 -0.86
CA LYS A 133 12.82 11.79 -1.47
C LYS A 133 13.71 10.63 -1.07
N GLU A 134 13.80 10.35 0.22
CA GLU A 134 14.54 9.22 0.76
C GLU A 134 14.07 7.90 0.13
N LEU A 135 12.75 7.64 0.04
CA LEU A 135 12.24 6.43 -0.60
C LEU A 135 12.66 6.29 -2.06
N SER A 136 12.82 7.40 -2.78
CA SER A 136 13.25 7.38 -4.18
C SER A 136 14.70 6.92 -4.35
N GLU A 137 15.55 7.12 -3.35
CA GLU A 137 16.94 6.66 -3.36
C GLU A 137 17.04 5.13 -3.30
N TYR A 138 16.00 4.46 -2.79
CA TYR A 138 15.91 3.00 -2.64
C TYR A 138 15.06 2.31 -3.71
N ASP A 139 14.66 3.02 -4.77
CA ASP A 139 13.83 2.43 -5.83
C ASP A 139 14.47 1.23 -6.54
N TYR A 140 15.78 1.12 -6.48
CA TYR A 140 16.51 -0.03 -7.02
C TYR A 140 16.15 -1.35 -6.31
N LEU A 141 15.72 -1.31 -5.03
CA LEU A 141 15.28 -2.50 -4.29
C LEU A 141 13.95 -3.04 -4.83
N LEU A 142 13.07 -2.16 -5.32
CA LEU A 142 11.80 -2.56 -5.92
C LEU A 142 11.98 -3.36 -7.22
N LYS A 143 13.15 -3.28 -7.87
CA LYS A 143 13.46 -4.11 -9.06
C LYS A 143 13.51 -5.61 -8.76
N LYS A 144 13.65 -5.98 -7.49
CA LYS A 144 13.68 -7.37 -7.04
C LYS A 144 12.28 -7.95 -6.77
N ILE A 145 11.23 -7.12 -6.88
CA ILE A 145 9.87 -7.41 -6.47
C ILE A 145 8.94 -7.22 -7.69
N ASP A 146 7.94 -8.09 -7.84
CA ASP A 146 6.87 -7.87 -8.83
C ASP A 146 5.97 -6.73 -8.35
N CYS A 147 6.20 -5.52 -8.87
CA CYS A 147 5.50 -4.31 -8.47
C CYS A 147 4.31 -4.04 -9.39
N ILE A 148 3.14 -3.76 -8.77
CA ILE A 148 1.90 -3.46 -9.48
C ILE A 148 1.26 -2.21 -8.87
N SER A 149 0.89 -1.24 -9.72
CA SER A 149 0.17 -0.04 -9.31
C SER A 149 -1.24 -0.03 -9.86
N PHE A 150 -2.24 0.02 -9.00
CA PHE A 150 -3.61 0.35 -9.36
C PHE A 150 -3.91 1.80 -9.01
N TYR A 151 -4.38 2.57 -9.96
CA TYR A 151 -4.65 3.99 -9.76
C TYR A 151 -5.87 4.44 -10.59
N THR A 152 -6.35 5.63 -10.34
CA THR A 152 -7.33 6.29 -11.21
C THR A 152 -6.90 7.72 -11.50
N LYS A 153 -7.16 8.18 -12.72
CA LYS A 153 -6.90 9.59 -13.11
C LYS A 153 -7.80 10.58 -12.35
N TRP A 154 -8.95 10.10 -11.87
CA TRP A 154 -9.97 10.89 -11.19
C TRP A 154 -9.85 10.90 -9.67
N ASP A 155 -8.72 10.49 -9.13
CA ASP A 155 -8.49 10.46 -7.69
C ASP A 155 -8.33 11.88 -7.14
N LEU A 156 -9.33 12.31 -6.35
CA LEU A 156 -9.30 13.61 -5.69
C LEU A 156 -8.51 13.60 -4.36
N MET A 157 -8.22 12.42 -3.81
CA MET A 157 -7.41 12.28 -2.58
C MET A 157 -5.92 12.22 -2.91
N VAL A 158 -5.56 11.55 -4.00
CA VAL A 158 -4.20 11.51 -4.53
C VAL A 158 -4.17 12.27 -5.86
N PHE A 159 -4.07 13.58 -5.76
CA PHE A 159 -4.16 14.45 -6.93
C PHE A 159 -2.79 15.05 -7.31
N PRO A 160 -2.48 15.08 -8.60
CA PRO A 160 -3.12 14.34 -9.72
C PRO A 160 -2.90 12.83 -9.61
N GLY A 161 -3.89 12.03 -10.08
CA GLY A 161 -3.95 10.58 -9.85
C GLY A 161 -2.74 9.77 -10.31
N TRP A 162 -2.00 10.22 -11.34
CA TRP A 162 -0.76 9.55 -11.80
C TRP A 162 0.36 9.53 -10.73
N ARG A 163 0.26 10.36 -9.69
CA ARG A 163 1.22 10.36 -8.57
C ARG A 163 1.12 9.10 -7.71
N ALA A 164 0.08 8.29 -7.90
CA ALA A 164 -0.08 7.00 -7.27
C ALA A 164 0.71 5.88 -7.93
N ILE A 165 1.37 6.13 -9.05
CA ILE A 165 2.12 5.12 -9.79
C ILE A 165 3.51 4.95 -9.16
N LEU A 166 3.85 3.69 -8.83
CA LEU A 166 5.22 3.30 -8.44
C LEU A 166 6.20 3.63 -9.59
N PRO A 167 7.48 3.90 -9.27
CA PRO A 167 8.49 4.16 -10.29
C PRO A 167 8.78 2.95 -11.19
N ILE A 168 8.44 1.75 -10.73
CA ILE A 168 8.77 0.46 -11.35
C ILE A 168 7.53 -0.42 -11.36
N GLY A 169 7.46 -1.34 -12.33
CA GLY A 169 6.45 -2.38 -12.41
C GLY A 169 5.26 -2.03 -13.29
N LYS A 170 4.24 -2.89 -13.23
CA LYS A 170 3.01 -2.76 -14.02
C LYS A 170 2.11 -1.68 -13.45
N LYS A 171 1.31 -1.04 -14.30
CA LYS A 171 0.36 0.01 -13.90
C LYS A 171 -0.98 -0.19 -14.57
N TYR A 172 -2.04 -0.15 -13.78
CA TYR A 172 -3.41 -0.32 -14.24
C TYR A 172 -4.24 0.90 -13.85
N ASN A 173 -4.76 1.60 -14.86
CA ASN A 173 -5.69 2.70 -14.63
C ASN A 173 -7.11 2.14 -14.51
N LEU A 174 -7.71 2.32 -13.35
CA LEU A 174 -9.10 1.94 -13.10
C LEU A 174 -10.02 3.14 -13.39
N ASN A 175 -11.13 2.89 -14.08
CA ASN A 175 -12.12 3.94 -14.35
C ASN A 175 -13.06 4.14 -13.15
N ILE A 176 -12.52 4.67 -12.05
CA ILE A 176 -13.18 4.83 -10.76
C ILE A 176 -13.03 6.27 -10.29
N TYR A 177 -14.12 6.90 -9.81
CA TYR A 177 -14.11 8.31 -9.43
C TYR A 177 -13.78 8.56 -7.94
N LYS A 178 -14.15 7.62 -7.05
CA LYS A 178 -13.96 7.79 -5.60
C LYS A 178 -12.78 6.96 -5.10
N HIS A 179 -11.85 7.60 -4.41
CA HIS A 179 -10.65 6.96 -3.86
C HIS A 179 -10.91 5.63 -3.13
N LYS A 180 -11.90 5.60 -2.22
CA LYS A 180 -12.25 4.37 -1.48
C LYS A 180 -12.78 3.25 -2.37
N ASN A 181 -13.35 3.59 -3.52
CA ASN A 181 -13.89 2.59 -4.45
C ASN A 181 -12.77 1.82 -5.17
N LEU A 182 -11.52 2.30 -5.16
CA LEU A 182 -10.38 1.53 -5.66
C LEU A 182 -10.22 0.15 -4.98
N VAL A 183 -10.77 -0.02 -3.76
CA VAL A 183 -10.73 -1.29 -3.02
C VAL A 183 -12.14 -1.83 -2.66
N ARG A 184 -13.21 -1.17 -3.14
CA ARG A 184 -14.59 -1.56 -2.84
C ARG A 184 -15.43 -1.89 -4.07
N ASP A 185 -15.15 -1.24 -5.20
CA ASP A 185 -15.84 -1.52 -6.47
C ASP A 185 -15.54 -2.94 -6.93
N SER A 186 -16.56 -3.65 -7.41
CA SER A 186 -16.43 -5.06 -7.80
C SER A 186 -15.40 -5.27 -8.91
N ASN A 187 -15.41 -4.42 -9.92
CA ASN A 187 -14.47 -4.53 -11.06
C ASN A 187 -13.03 -4.25 -10.63
N ALA A 188 -12.84 -3.27 -9.70
CA ALA A 188 -11.53 -3.01 -9.12
C ALA A 188 -11.03 -4.19 -8.28
N VAL A 189 -11.90 -4.73 -7.42
CA VAL A 189 -11.59 -5.89 -6.59
C VAL A 189 -11.23 -7.09 -7.46
N ASP A 190 -12.01 -7.37 -8.52
CA ASP A 190 -11.71 -8.47 -9.44
C ASP A 190 -10.37 -8.29 -10.15
N ALA A 191 -10.04 -7.07 -10.60
CA ALA A 191 -8.74 -6.79 -11.22
C ALA A 191 -7.57 -6.99 -10.25
N ILE A 192 -7.74 -6.58 -8.97
CA ILE A 192 -6.74 -6.75 -7.93
C ILE A 192 -6.57 -8.24 -7.60
N VAL A 193 -7.65 -8.97 -7.37
CA VAL A 193 -7.61 -10.41 -7.05
C VAL A 193 -6.96 -11.20 -8.19
N ASN A 194 -7.31 -10.91 -9.44
CA ASN A 194 -6.67 -11.54 -10.61
C ASN A 194 -5.15 -11.33 -10.60
N SER A 195 -4.67 -10.16 -10.16
CA SER A 195 -3.22 -9.92 -10.04
C SER A 195 -2.55 -10.65 -8.86
N ILE A 196 -3.34 -11.17 -7.92
CA ILE A 196 -2.83 -11.95 -6.77
C ILE A 196 -2.76 -13.44 -7.11
N ILE A 197 -3.78 -13.97 -7.79
CA ILE A 197 -3.91 -15.42 -8.04
C ILE A 197 -3.18 -15.89 -9.31
N THR A 198 -2.75 -14.96 -10.17
CA THR A 198 -1.93 -15.22 -11.36
C THR A 198 -0.45 -15.01 -11.08
#